data_4d88cd2655eb5407c5125b924321254d
#
_entry.id   4d88cd2655eb5407c5125b924321254d
#
_cell.length_a   1.000
_cell.length_b   1.000
_cell.length_c   1.000
_cell.angle_alpha   90.00
_cell.angle_beta   90.00
_cell.angle_gamma   90.00
#
_symmetry.space_group_name_H-M   'P 1'
#
loop_
_entity.id
_entity.type
_entity.pdbx_description
1 polymer ?
#
loop_
_entity_poly.entity_id
_entity_poly.type
_entity_poly.pdbx_seq_one_letter_code
_entity_poly.pdbx_strand_id
1 'polypeptide(L)'
;MIFALIPAILKTYFNTNEILVSLMLVYVSKLLLDYLVVGPWSNPEGFNFPETRQFSDSSRMPLLFEGLRIHAGIFLALAAVMLSWFILYKTYLGFQIKVSGLSLKTAKYAGFKGKTMILVVFMISGACAGLAGVGEITGPIGQLHRMISPDYGFTAIIVAFLGRLNPFGIIFASLVVALTYLGAETAQIFLQIPKYTGQVFQGMILFFLLASDYLLFFKVKILSLKKNELRH
;
A
#
# COMPACT_ATOMS: atom_id res chain seq x y z
N MET A 1 5.00 -7.42 -10.84
CA MET A 1 5.79 -6.49 -11.70
C MET A 1 5.08 -6.15 -13.01
N ILE A 2 4.75 -7.13 -13.85
CA ILE A 2 4.12 -6.88 -15.19
C ILE A 2 2.82 -6.08 -15.07
N PHE A 3 1.95 -6.41 -14.13
CA PHE A 3 0.69 -5.70 -13.92
C PHE A 3 0.88 -4.21 -13.57
N ALA A 4 1.92 -3.86 -12.82
CA ALA A 4 2.26 -2.49 -12.48
C ALA A 4 2.85 -1.68 -13.66
N LEU A 5 3.28 -2.36 -14.75
CA LEU A 5 3.73 -1.68 -15.96
C LEU A 5 2.57 -1.02 -16.72
N ILE A 6 1.34 -1.52 -16.59
CA ILE A 6 0.18 -0.95 -17.29
C ILE A 6 0.00 0.53 -16.93
N PRO A 7 -0.19 0.92 -15.64
CA PRO A 7 -0.32 2.32 -15.27
C PRO A 7 0.96 3.13 -15.54
N ALA A 8 2.14 2.49 -15.42
CA ALA A 8 3.41 3.14 -15.69
C ALA A 8 3.56 3.55 -17.16
N ILE A 9 3.20 2.67 -18.10
CA ILE A 9 3.21 2.93 -19.54
C ILE A 9 2.20 4.02 -19.89
N LEU A 10 0.97 3.90 -19.40
CA LEU A 10 -0.08 4.88 -19.64
C LEU A 10 0.31 6.27 -19.10
N LYS A 11 0.93 6.35 -17.91
CA LYS A 11 1.47 7.61 -17.38
C LYS A 11 2.58 8.17 -18.27
N THR A 12 3.51 7.32 -18.68
CA THR A 12 4.75 7.74 -19.35
C THR A 12 4.52 8.18 -20.79
N TYR A 13 3.64 7.50 -21.52
CA TYR A 13 3.42 7.74 -22.95
C TYR A 13 2.15 8.54 -23.24
N PHE A 14 1.09 8.35 -22.45
CA PHE A 14 -0.20 9.00 -22.66
C PHE A 14 -0.49 10.10 -21.63
N ASN A 15 0.41 10.32 -20.68
CA ASN A 15 0.27 11.33 -19.61
C ASN A 15 -1.06 11.23 -18.84
N THR A 16 -1.57 10.01 -18.68
CA THR A 16 -2.79 9.74 -17.93
C THR A 16 -2.58 9.92 -16.43
N ASN A 17 -3.68 10.04 -15.70
CA ASN A 17 -3.63 10.06 -14.23
C ASN A 17 -3.38 8.64 -13.72
N GLU A 18 -2.20 8.39 -13.15
CA GLU A 18 -1.78 7.09 -12.63
C GLU A 18 -2.65 6.59 -11.50
N ILE A 19 -3.20 7.50 -10.68
CA ILE A 19 -4.07 7.14 -9.54
C ILE A 19 -5.37 6.53 -10.07
N LEU A 20 -6.02 7.19 -11.05
CA LEU A 20 -7.26 6.68 -11.63
C LEU A 20 -7.07 5.34 -12.33
N VAL A 21 -5.99 5.20 -13.11
CA VAL A 21 -5.67 3.94 -13.78
C VAL A 21 -5.42 2.82 -12.78
N SER A 22 -4.65 3.09 -11.72
CA SER A 22 -4.37 2.09 -10.69
C SER A 22 -5.64 1.67 -9.95
N LEU A 23 -6.53 2.62 -9.61
CA LEU A 23 -7.81 2.32 -8.98
C LEU A 23 -8.69 1.43 -9.87
N MET A 24 -8.80 1.73 -11.17
CA MET A 24 -9.54 0.88 -12.11
C MET A 24 -8.95 -0.53 -12.20
N LEU A 25 -7.62 -0.65 -12.23
CA LEU A 25 -6.95 -1.94 -12.25
C LEU A 25 -7.14 -2.75 -10.96
N VAL A 26 -7.34 -2.12 -9.80
CA VAL A 26 -7.71 -2.82 -8.56
C VAL A 26 -9.04 -3.54 -8.73
N TYR A 27 -10.05 -2.89 -9.30
CA TYR A 27 -11.35 -3.53 -9.55
C TYR A 27 -11.23 -4.67 -10.57
N VAL A 28 -10.49 -4.45 -11.66
CA VAL A 28 -10.22 -5.50 -12.65
C VAL A 28 -9.54 -6.71 -12.00
N SER A 29 -8.56 -6.48 -11.13
CA SER A 29 -7.87 -7.57 -10.41
C SER A 29 -8.78 -8.32 -9.47
N LYS A 30 -9.67 -7.61 -8.73
CA LYS A 30 -10.66 -8.24 -7.85
C LYS A 30 -11.62 -9.13 -8.64
N LEU A 31 -12.15 -8.63 -9.76
CA LEU A 31 -13.04 -9.40 -10.63
C LEU A 31 -12.34 -10.60 -11.28
N LEU A 32 -11.08 -10.43 -11.70
CA LEU A 32 -10.27 -11.52 -12.24
C LEU A 32 -10.03 -12.62 -11.18
N LEU A 33 -9.70 -12.22 -9.95
CA LEU A 33 -9.55 -13.15 -8.84
C LEU A 33 -10.85 -13.90 -8.56
N ASP A 34 -11.99 -13.20 -8.52
CA ASP A 34 -13.30 -13.78 -8.32
C ASP A 34 -13.62 -14.84 -9.40
N TYR A 35 -13.38 -14.48 -10.66
CA TYR A 35 -13.57 -15.40 -11.77
C TYR A 35 -12.71 -16.68 -11.64
N LEU A 36 -11.44 -16.52 -11.25
CA LEU A 36 -10.53 -17.66 -11.10
C LEU A 36 -10.89 -18.54 -9.92
N VAL A 37 -11.24 -17.96 -8.78
CA VAL A 37 -11.56 -18.68 -7.54
C VAL A 37 -12.90 -19.41 -7.64
N VAL A 38 -13.89 -18.81 -8.30
CA VAL A 38 -15.22 -19.45 -8.48
C VAL A 38 -15.23 -20.46 -9.62
N GLY A 39 -14.40 -20.22 -10.65
CA GLY A 39 -14.35 -21.04 -11.86
C GLY A 39 -13.21 -22.06 -11.83
N PRO A 40 -12.13 -21.83 -12.62
CA PRO A 40 -11.14 -22.88 -12.89
C PRO A 40 -10.30 -23.32 -11.67
N TRP A 41 -10.20 -22.52 -10.64
CA TRP A 41 -9.41 -22.81 -9.43
C TRP A 41 -10.27 -23.19 -8.21
N SER A 42 -11.59 -23.35 -8.40
CA SER A 42 -12.47 -23.73 -7.30
C SER A 42 -12.10 -25.09 -6.71
N ASN A 43 -12.25 -25.23 -5.40
CA ASN A 43 -12.09 -26.53 -4.74
C ASN A 43 -13.31 -27.41 -4.98
N PRO A 44 -13.19 -28.55 -5.69
CA PRO A 44 -14.32 -29.47 -5.95
C PRO A 44 -14.86 -30.12 -4.66
N GLU A 45 -14.08 -30.17 -3.59
CA GLU A 45 -14.46 -30.73 -2.28
C GLU A 45 -14.99 -29.65 -1.31
N GLY A 46 -15.02 -28.38 -1.72
CA GLY A 46 -15.29 -27.22 -0.86
C GLY A 46 -16.78 -26.87 -0.71
N PHE A 47 -17.73 -27.78 -0.94
CA PHE A 47 -19.17 -27.55 -0.74
C PHE A 47 -19.71 -26.24 -1.35
N ASN A 48 -19.23 -25.86 -2.54
CA ASN A 48 -19.54 -24.58 -3.22
C ASN A 48 -19.05 -23.30 -2.52
N PHE A 49 -18.18 -23.37 -1.52
CA PHE A 49 -17.52 -22.18 -1.02
C PHE A 49 -16.52 -21.65 -2.08
N PRO A 50 -16.49 -20.34 -2.32
CA PRO A 50 -15.59 -19.72 -3.30
C PRO A 50 -14.15 -19.64 -2.79
N GLU A 51 -13.51 -20.81 -2.72
CA GLU A 51 -12.17 -21.03 -2.18
C GLU A 51 -11.39 -21.97 -3.12
N THR A 52 -10.08 -21.78 -3.19
CA THR A 52 -9.21 -22.73 -3.88
C THR A 52 -8.85 -23.90 -2.97
N ARG A 53 -8.28 -24.95 -3.54
CA ARG A 53 -7.65 -26.02 -2.74
C ARG A 53 -6.59 -25.41 -1.82
N GLN A 54 -6.46 -25.97 -0.62
CA GLN A 54 -5.40 -25.60 0.29
C GLN A 54 -4.03 -25.93 -0.32
N PHE A 55 -3.07 -25.02 -0.09
CA PHE A 55 -1.71 -25.26 -0.53
C PHE A 55 -1.07 -26.39 0.27
N SER A 56 -0.20 -27.17 -0.39
CA SER A 56 0.58 -28.19 0.28
C SER A 56 1.47 -27.57 1.35
N ASP A 57 1.79 -28.34 2.40
CA ASP A 57 2.64 -27.87 3.51
C ASP A 57 4.01 -27.37 3.03
N SER A 58 4.53 -27.93 1.95
CA SER A 58 5.78 -27.49 1.31
C SER A 58 5.69 -26.09 0.68
N SER A 59 4.49 -25.59 0.39
CA SER A 59 4.26 -24.25 -0.21
C SER A 59 3.85 -23.21 0.82
N ARG A 60 3.66 -23.61 2.09
CA ARG A 60 3.36 -22.71 3.21
C ARG A 60 4.64 -22.20 3.84
N MET A 61 4.63 -20.94 4.25
CA MET A 61 5.75 -20.39 5.01
C MET A 61 5.78 -21.02 6.41
N PRO A 62 6.97 -21.49 6.89
CA PRO A 62 7.09 -22.04 8.23
C PRO A 62 6.75 -20.99 9.28
N LEU A 63 6.00 -21.40 10.29
CA LEU A 63 5.76 -20.61 11.50
C LEU A 63 7.07 -20.54 12.31
N LEU A 64 7.41 -19.35 12.78
CA LEU A 64 8.62 -19.13 13.57
C LEU A 64 8.46 -19.56 15.03
N PHE A 65 7.24 -19.48 15.54
CA PHE A 65 6.93 -19.87 16.92
C PHE A 65 5.59 -20.63 16.95
N GLU A 66 5.57 -21.78 17.58
CA GLU A 66 4.35 -22.51 17.87
C GLU A 66 3.46 -21.68 18.81
N GLY A 67 2.24 -21.38 18.41
CA GLY A 67 1.29 -20.55 19.15
C GLY A 67 1.22 -19.07 18.76
N LEU A 68 2.15 -18.56 17.98
CA LEU A 68 2.10 -17.22 17.40
C LEU A 68 1.89 -17.34 15.89
N ARG A 69 1.03 -16.47 15.33
CA ARG A 69 0.80 -16.42 13.87
C ARG A 69 1.93 -15.71 13.11
N ILE A 70 3.15 -15.77 13.65
CA ILE A 70 4.33 -15.13 13.03
C ILE A 70 4.99 -16.15 12.12
N HIS A 71 5.03 -15.84 10.84
CA HIS A 71 5.62 -16.67 9.79
C HIS A 71 6.89 -16.03 9.20
N ALA A 72 7.66 -16.80 8.43
CA ALA A 72 8.94 -16.36 7.86
C ALA A 72 8.82 -15.12 6.94
N GLY A 73 7.62 -14.71 6.56
CA GLY A 73 7.35 -13.48 5.79
C GLY A 73 7.86 -12.19 6.46
N ILE A 74 8.06 -12.19 7.80
CA ILE A 74 8.63 -11.04 8.50
C ILE A 74 10.07 -10.75 8.03
N PHE A 75 10.87 -11.79 7.76
CA PHE A 75 12.22 -11.61 7.23
C PHE A 75 12.19 -11.03 5.83
N LEU A 76 11.21 -11.44 5.02
CA LEU A 76 11.00 -10.92 3.68
C LEU A 76 10.60 -9.44 3.72
N ALA A 77 9.73 -9.04 4.65
CA ALA A 77 9.36 -7.65 4.87
C ALA A 77 10.56 -6.80 5.32
N LEU A 78 11.35 -7.28 6.28
CA LEU A 78 12.56 -6.59 6.74
C LEU A 78 13.60 -6.48 5.60
N ALA A 79 13.79 -7.54 4.83
CA ALA A 79 14.68 -7.51 3.66
C ALA A 79 14.21 -6.48 2.62
N ALA A 80 12.90 -6.37 2.36
CA ALA A 80 12.35 -5.38 1.46
C ALA A 80 12.58 -3.94 1.95
N VAL A 81 12.47 -3.69 3.27
CA VAL A 81 12.78 -2.38 3.87
C VAL A 81 14.26 -2.05 3.73
N MET A 82 15.14 -3.00 4.06
CA MET A 82 16.59 -2.81 3.93
C MET A 82 17.00 -2.57 2.49
N LEU A 83 16.43 -3.33 1.56
CA LEU A 83 16.67 -3.16 0.13
C LEU A 83 16.18 -1.78 -0.37
N SER A 84 15.00 -1.36 0.05
CA SER A 84 14.44 -0.04 -0.28
C SER A 84 15.33 1.08 0.27
N TRP A 85 15.77 0.96 1.51
CA TRP A 85 16.72 1.91 2.10
C TRP A 85 18.03 1.96 1.31
N PHE A 86 18.60 0.80 1.00
CA PHE A 86 19.85 0.70 0.24
C PHE A 86 19.69 1.35 -1.15
N ILE A 87 18.63 1.02 -1.88
CA ILE A 87 18.37 1.58 -3.21
C ILE A 87 18.23 3.11 -3.11
N LEU A 88 17.41 3.63 -2.18
CA LEU A 88 17.11 5.05 -2.11
C LEU A 88 18.26 5.92 -1.60
N TYR A 89 19.12 5.38 -0.72
CA TYR A 89 20.14 6.19 -0.04
C TYR A 89 21.58 5.87 -0.45
N LYS A 90 21.82 4.67 -1.01
CA LYS A 90 23.18 4.20 -1.32
C LYS A 90 23.44 3.98 -2.80
N THR A 91 22.40 4.09 -3.66
CA THR A 91 22.58 3.86 -5.10
C THR A 91 22.35 5.12 -5.95
N TYR A 92 23.00 5.13 -7.12
CA TYR A 92 22.79 6.16 -8.12
C TYR A 92 21.33 6.23 -8.62
N LEU A 93 20.67 5.08 -8.71
CA LEU A 93 19.23 5.01 -9.03
C LEU A 93 18.37 5.77 -8.02
N GLY A 94 18.66 5.63 -6.73
CA GLY A 94 17.95 6.36 -5.68
C GLY A 94 18.13 7.87 -5.79
N PHE A 95 19.33 8.31 -6.14
CA PHE A 95 19.59 9.73 -6.42
C PHE A 95 18.76 10.23 -7.62
N GLN A 96 18.74 9.48 -8.72
CA GLN A 96 17.94 9.84 -9.90
C GLN A 96 16.44 9.90 -9.58
N ILE A 97 15.93 8.94 -8.80
CA ILE A 97 14.53 8.90 -8.35
C ILE A 97 14.20 10.14 -7.53
N LYS A 98 15.04 10.51 -6.55
CA LYS A 98 14.84 11.70 -5.72
C LYS A 98 14.85 12.98 -6.52
N VAL A 99 15.82 13.18 -7.40
CA VAL A 99 15.91 14.36 -8.25
C VAL A 99 14.70 14.46 -9.20
N SER A 100 14.30 13.34 -9.80
CA SER A 100 13.14 13.29 -10.69
C SER A 100 11.82 13.58 -9.95
N GLY A 101 11.72 13.15 -8.69
CA GLY A 101 10.56 13.41 -7.84
C GLY A 101 10.46 14.88 -7.40
N LEU A 102 11.57 15.54 -7.14
CA LEU A 102 11.60 16.96 -6.77
C LEU A 102 11.31 17.88 -7.98
N SER A 103 11.90 17.60 -9.13
CA SER A 103 11.69 18.40 -10.33
C SER A 103 12.07 17.64 -11.60
N LEU A 104 11.08 17.33 -12.42
CA LEU A 104 11.29 16.72 -13.73
C LEU A 104 12.12 17.60 -14.66
N LYS A 105 12.03 18.94 -14.54
CA LYS A 105 12.83 19.87 -15.32
C LYS A 105 14.31 19.74 -14.96
N THR A 106 14.63 19.78 -13.65
CA THR A 106 16.00 19.62 -13.16
C THR A 106 16.60 18.26 -13.55
N ALA A 107 15.82 17.18 -13.43
CA ALA A 107 16.23 15.85 -13.86
C ALA A 107 16.60 15.81 -15.37
N LYS A 108 15.82 16.49 -16.20
CA LYS A 108 16.07 16.57 -17.63
C LYS A 108 17.36 17.34 -17.94
N TYR A 109 17.64 18.46 -17.24
CA TYR A 109 18.90 19.21 -17.39
C TYR A 109 20.12 18.37 -16.95
N ALA A 110 19.96 17.53 -15.93
CA ALA A 110 20.99 16.58 -15.49
C ALA A 110 21.16 15.35 -16.42
N GLY A 111 20.42 15.30 -17.55
CA GLY A 111 20.48 14.20 -18.49
C GLY A 111 19.72 12.93 -18.06
N PHE A 112 18.93 12.98 -17.02
CA PHE A 112 18.17 11.81 -16.54
C PHE A 112 16.93 11.57 -17.39
N LYS A 113 16.71 10.30 -17.74
CA LYS A 113 15.54 9.86 -18.50
C LYS A 113 14.33 9.71 -17.57
N GLY A 114 13.57 10.78 -17.31
CA GLY A 114 12.44 10.79 -16.39
C GLY A 114 11.40 9.70 -16.70
N LYS A 115 11.13 9.42 -17.98
CA LYS A 115 10.25 8.32 -18.39
C LYS A 115 10.73 6.95 -17.87
N THR A 116 12.00 6.67 -18.00
CA THR A 116 12.60 5.42 -17.51
C THR A 116 12.52 5.33 -16.00
N MET A 117 12.72 6.45 -15.27
CA MET A 117 12.61 6.48 -13.81
C MET A 117 11.19 6.15 -13.33
N ILE A 118 10.16 6.68 -13.98
CA ILE A 118 8.77 6.33 -13.67
C ILE A 118 8.55 4.82 -13.83
N LEU A 119 8.95 4.25 -14.96
CA LEU A 119 8.81 2.80 -15.20
C LEU A 119 9.52 1.97 -14.13
N VAL A 120 10.76 2.31 -13.79
CA VAL A 120 11.56 1.59 -12.76
C VAL A 120 10.87 1.65 -11.40
N VAL A 121 10.40 2.81 -10.97
CA VAL A 121 9.71 2.98 -9.68
C VAL A 121 8.44 2.13 -9.61
N PHE A 122 7.62 2.14 -10.67
CA PHE A 122 6.43 1.29 -10.73
C PHE A 122 6.76 -0.20 -10.72
N MET A 123 7.83 -0.62 -11.39
CA MET A 123 8.28 -2.01 -11.36
C MET A 123 8.73 -2.46 -9.97
N ILE A 124 9.51 -1.62 -9.27
CA ILE A 124 9.95 -1.90 -7.90
C ILE A 124 8.74 -1.98 -6.96
N SER A 125 7.84 -0.99 -7.04
CA SER A 125 6.61 -0.97 -6.24
C SER A 125 5.74 -2.20 -6.49
N GLY A 126 5.52 -2.55 -7.76
CA GLY A 126 4.76 -3.74 -8.13
C GLY A 126 5.43 -5.06 -7.73
N ALA A 127 6.77 -5.10 -7.66
CA ALA A 127 7.49 -6.25 -7.12
C ALA A 127 7.24 -6.41 -5.62
N CYS A 128 7.38 -5.32 -4.85
CA CYS A 128 7.11 -5.32 -3.41
C CYS A 128 5.66 -5.69 -3.09
N ALA A 129 4.70 -5.15 -3.85
CA ALA A 129 3.29 -5.51 -3.70
C ALA A 129 3.02 -6.99 -3.99
N GLY A 130 3.65 -7.54 -5.04
CA GLY A 130 3.55 -8.97 -5.35
C GLY A 130 4.14 -9.86 -4.25
N LEU A 131 5.29 -9.49 -3.70
CA LEU A 131 5.90 -10.19 -2.55
C LEU A 131 5.01 -10.15 -1.31
N ALA A 132 4.39 -9.01 -1.03
CA ALA A 132 3.44 -8.87 0.07
C ALA A 132 2.22 -9.78 -0.12
N GLY A 133 1.65 -9.85 -1.34
CA GLY A 133 0.54 -10.75 -1.66
C GLY A 133 0.90 -12.22 -1.52
N VAL A 134 2.09 -12.62 -1.99
CA VAL A 134 2.58 -14.00 -1.80
C VAL A 134 2.74 -14.31 -0.31
N GLY A 135 3.34 -13.39 0.46
CA GLY A 135 3.52 -13.54 1.90
C GLY A 135 2.20 -13.75 2.65
N GLU A 136 1.17 -13.01 2.29
CA GLU A 136 -0.17 -13.13 2.89
C GLU A 136 -0.82 -14.48 2.59
N ILE A 137 -0.75 -14.93 1.33
CA ILE A 137 -1.36 -16.17 0.88
C ILE A 137 -0.65 -17.39 1.46
N THR A 138 0.68 -17.41 1.40
CA THR A 138 1.48 -18.56 1.83
C THR A 138 1.72 -18.60 3.33
N GLY A 139 1.52 -17.49 4.03
CA GLY A 139 1.66 -17.39 5.48
C GLY A 139 0.37 -17.80 6.22
N PRO A 140 -0.48 -16.83 6.59
CA PRO A 140 -1.59 -17.10 7.49
C PRO A 140 -2.78 -17.80 6.82
N ILE A 141 -3.00 -17.61 5.52
CA ILE A 141 -4.25 -18.02 4.87
C ILE A 141 -4.15 -19.43 4.28
N GLY A 142 -3.09 -19.72 3.53
CA GLY A 142 -2.84 -21.03 2.94
C GLY A 142 -3.76 -21.43 1.77
N GLN A 143 -4.63 -20.55 1.33
CA GLN A 143 -5.54 -20.73 0.20
C GLN A 143 -5.99 -19.40 -0.39
N LEU A 144 -6.49 -19.37 -1.62
CA LEU A 144 -7.08 -18.18 -2.21
C LEU A 144 -8.59 -18.14 -1.94
N HIS A 145 -9.09 -16.98 -1.52
CA HIS A 145 -10.51 -16.71 -1.39
C HIS A 145 -10.82 -15.27 -1.87
N ARG A 146 -12.09 -14.96 -2.07
CA ARG A 146 -12.52 -13.65 -2.62
C ARG A 146 -12.03 -12.44 -1.82
N MET A 147 -11.97 -12.54 -0.49
CA MET A 147 -11.62 -11.44 0.41
C MET A 147 -10.18 -11.53 0.93
N ILE A 148 -9.25 -11.96 0.09
CA ILE A 148 -7.86 -12.18 0.47
C ILE A 148 -7.13 -10.88 0.87
N SER A 149 -7.55 -9.76 0.31
CA SER A 149 -6.99 -8.46 0.63
C SER A 149 -8.09 -7.52 1.14
N PRO A 150 -8.21 -7.31 2.46
CA PRO A 150 -9.14 -6.34 3.02
C PRO A 150 -8.57 -4.91 2.84
N ASP A 151 -8.39 -4.50 1.58
CA ASP A 151 -7.95 -3.16 1.18
C ASP A 151 -6.56 -2.72 1.72
N TYR A 152 -5.65 -3.66 1.93
CA TYR A 152 -4.27 -3.39 2.39
C TYR A 152 -3.53 -2.34 1.55
N GLY A 153 -3.86 -2.21 0.26
CA GLY A 153 -3.29 -1.17 -0.60
C GLY A 153 -3.61 0.25 -0.12
N PHE A 154 -4.84 0.49 0.35
CA PHE A 154 -5.22 1.78 0.93
C PHE A 154 -4.58 1.99 2.30
N THR A 155 -4.53 0.96 3.13
CA THR A 155 -3.82 0.99 4.41
C THR A 155 -2.33 1.29 4.23
N ALA A 156 -1.70 0.77 3.17
CA ALA A 156 -0.30 1.06 2.86
C ALA A 156 -0.04 2.55 2.56
N ILE A 157 -1.02 3.27 2.01
CA ILE A 157 -0.93 4.72 1.82
C ILE A 157 -0.84 5.41 3.18
N ILE A 158 -1.69 5.01 4.15
CA ILE A 158 -1.69 5.55 5.51
C ILE A 158 -0.32 5.32 6.16
N VAL A 159 0.19 4.08 6.08
CA VAL A 159 1.51 3.71 6.61
C VAL A 159 2.63 4.52 5.97
N ALA A 160 2.60 4.72 4.66
CA ALA A 160 3.63 5.48 3.95
C ALA A 160 3.69 6.94 4.41
N PHE A 161 2.54 7.61 4.54
CA PHE A 161 2.47 8.99 5.03
C PHE A 161 2.82 9.09 6.51
N LEU A 162 2.31 8.19 7.35
CA LEU A 162 2.63 8.13 8.78
C LEU A 162 4.14 7.91 9.00
N GLY A 163 4.76 7.06 8.18
CA GLY A 163 6.20 6.82 8.17
C GLY A 163 7.04 7.93 7.50
N ARG A 164 6.40 9.04 7.07
CA ARG A 164 7.04 10.16 6.37
C ARG A 164 7.88 9.74 5.18
N LEU A 165 7.42 8.75 4.43
CA LEU A 165 8.09 8.18 3.25
C LEU A 165 9.54 7.72 3.53
N ASN A 166 9.86 7.43 4.79
CA ASN A 166 11.16 6.93 5.21
C ASN A 166 11.06 5.41 5.45
N PRO A 167 11.94 4.58 4.86
CA PRO A 167 11.88 3.13 5.02
C PRO A 167 11.87 2.65 6.49
N PHE A 168 12.65 3.27 7.37
CA PHE A 168 12.62 2.94 8.80
C PHE A 168 11.36 3.46 9.50
N GLY A 169 10.88 4.65 9.12
CA GLY A 169 9.63 5.21 9.64
C GLY A 169 8.43 4.33 9.32
N ILE A 170 8.44 3.68 8.16
CA ILE A 170 7.38 2.76 7.71
C ILE A 170 7.27 1.55 8.65
N ILE A 171 8.38 1.04 9.22
CA ILE A 171 8.32 -0.09 10.19
C ILE A 171 7.49 0.31 11.41
N PHE A 172 7.79 1.45 12.03
CA PHE A 172 7.04 1.92 13.20
C PHE A 172 5.59 2.27 12.86
N ALA A 173 5.39 2.93 11.72
CA ALA A 173 4.05 3.24 11.23
C ALA A 173 3.21 1.99 10.97
N SER A 174 3.80 0.94 10.38
CA SER A 174 3.12 -0.33 10.13
C SER A 174 2.72 -1.03 11.42
N LEU A 175 3.56 -0.99 12.46
CA LEU A 175 3.22 -1.54 13.78
C LEU A 175 2.04 -0.80 14.42
N VAL A 176 2.02 0.53 14.38
CA VAL A 176 0.90 1.33 14.91
C VAL A 176 -0.40 1.00 14.18
N VAL A 177 -0.36 0.95 12.84
CA VAL A 177 -1.56 0.64 12.05
C VAL A 177 -1.99 -0.82 12.25
N ALA A 178 -1.05 -1.76 12.37
CA ALA A 178 -1.36 -3.16 12.68
C ALA A 178 -2.04 -3.32 14.05
N LEU A 179 -1.56 -2.59 15.08
CA LEU A 179 -2.21 -2.57 16.40
C LEU A 179 -3.63 -2.00 16.31
N THR A 180 -3.83 -0.94 15.52
CA THR A 180 -5.17 -0.38 15.29
C THR A 180 -6.08 -1.40 14.61
N TYR A 181 -5.55 -2.16 13.63
CA TYR A 181 -6.31 -3.18 12.92
C TYR A 181 -6.73 -4.32 13.85
N LEU A 182 -5.77 -4.88 14.61
CA LEU A 182 -6.02 -5.93 15.60
C LEU A 182 -6.98 -5.47 16.71
N GLY A 183 -6.83 -4.22 17.16
CA GLY A 183 -7.72 -3.62 18.14
C GLY A 183 -9.15 -3.51 17.63
N ALA A 184 -9.34 -3.09 16.36
CA ALA A 184 -10.65 -3.01 15.73
C ALA A 184 -11.29 -4.40 15.55
N GLU A 185 -10.51 -5.41 15.15
CA GLU A 185 -10.97 -6.79 15.01
C GLU A 185 -11.39 -7.38 16.37
N THR A 186 -10.59 -7.14 17.41
CA THR A 186 -10.89 -7.56 18.77
C THR A 186 -12.16 -6.89 19.32
N ALA A 187 -12.29 -5.57 19.09
CA ALA A 187 -13.48 -4.82 19.48
C ALA A 187 -14.74 -5.31 18.74
N GLN A 188 -14.62 -5.69 17.48
CA GLN A 188 -15.71 -6.29 16.72
C GLN A 188 -16.21 -7.59 17.38
N ILE A 189 -15.31 -8.46 17.83
CA ILE A 189 -15.65 -9.74 18.45
C ILE A 189 -16.29 -9.53 19.82
N PHE A 190 -15.69 -8.71 20.69
CA PHE A 190 -16.15 -8.53 22.08
C PHE A 190 -17.30 -7.56 22.24
N LEU A 191 -17.31 -6.46 21.48
CA LEU A 191 -18.32 -5.39 21.60
C LEU A 191 -19.38 -5.47 20.51
N GLN A 192 -19.29 -6.44 19.59
CA GLN A 192 -20.20 -6.60 18.45
C GLN A 192 -20.36 -5.33 17.60
N ILE A 193 -19.29 -4.53 17.51
CA ILE A 193 -19.24 -3.32 16.72
C ILE A 193 -19.15 -3.67 15.22
N PRO A 194 -19.80 -2.93 14.30
CA PRO A 194 -19.69 -3.18 12.87
C PRO A 194 -18.24 -3.20 12.36
N LYS A 195 -17.92 -4.13 11.47
CA LYS A 195 -16.57 -4.30 10.88
C LYS A 195 -15.97 -3.01 10.33
N TYR A 196 -16.81 -2.14 9.77
CA TYR A 196 -16.37 -0.88 9.15
C TYR A 196 -15.87 0.16 10.14
N THR A 197 -16.09 0.01 11.44
CA THR A 197 -15.62 0.96 12.46
C THR A 197 -14.09 1.10 12.44
N GLY A 198 -13.36 -0.01 12.26
CA GLY A 198 -11.90 0.02 12.12
C GLY A 198 -11.42 0.80 10.90
N GLN A 199 -12.13 0.69 9.77
CA GLN A 199 -11.81 1.42 8.55
C GLN A 199 -12.07 2.93 8.71
N VAL A 200 -13.14 3.31 9.44
CA VAL A 200 -13.40 4.72 9.77
C VAL A 200 -12.27 5.30 10.62
N PHE A 201 -11.79 4.57 11.64
CA PHE A 201 -10.64 4.99 12.42
C PHE A 201 -9.38 5.19 11.56
N GLN A 202 -9.09 4.26 10.66
CA GLN A 202 -7.96 4.40 9.73
C GLN A 202 -8.11 5.62 8.82
N GLY A 203 -9.32 5.86 8.31
CA GLY A 203 -9.62 7.06 7.51
C GLY A 203 -9.42 8.35 8.29
N MET A 204 -9.83 8.39 9.57
CA MET A 204 -9.60 9.54 10.46
C MET A 204 -8.11 9.75 10.71
N ILE A 205 -7.34 8.70 10.96
CA ILE A 205 -5.87 8.81 11.13
C ILE A 205 -5.27 9.47 9.90
N LEU A 206 -5.60 9.00 8.70
CA LEU A 206 -5.09 9.58 7.46
C LEU A 206 -5.50 11.06 7.31
N PHE A 207 -6.76 11.37 7.57
CA PHE A 207 -7.27 12.73 7.47
C PHE A 207 -6.53 13.69 8.40
N PHE A 208 -6.42 13.35 9.70
CA PHE A 208 -5.73 14.21 10.66
C PHE A 208 -4.24 14.31 10.38
N LEU A 209 -3.61 13.26 9.87
CA LEU A 209 -2.21 13.27 9.50
C LEU A 209 -1.96 14.22 8.34
N LEU A 210 -2.75 14.13 7.27
CA LEU A 210 -2.63 15.04 6.13
C LEU A 210 -2.97 16.49 6.52
N ALA A 211 -3.98 16.70 7.36
CA ALA A 211 -4.33 18.02 7.88
C ALA A 211 -3.19 18.60 8.72
N SER A 212 -2.55 17.81 9.57
CA SER A 212 -1.38 18.21 10.37
C SER A 212 -0.20 18.59 9.50
N ASP A 213 0.14 17.78 8.50
CA ASP A 213 1.22 18.09 7.56
C ASP A 213 0.94 19.40 6.80
N TYR A 214 -0.30 19.59 6.34
CA TYR A 214 -0.68 20.82 5.68
C TYR A 214 -0.50 22.05 6.59
N LEU A 215 -0.91 21.97 7.86
CA LEU A 215 -0.76 23.05 8.83
C LEU A 215 0.71 23.37 9.17
N LEU A 216 1.59 22.38 9.09
CA LEU A 216 3.04 22.59 9.29
C LEU A 216 3.68 23.36 8.13
N PHE A 217 3.23 23.12 6.89
CA PHE A 217 3.78 23.79 5.72
C PHE A 217 3.16 25.17 5.45
N PHE A 218 1.91 25.39 5.85
CA PHE A 218 1.19 26.64 5.57
C PHE A 218 0.80 27.34 6.87
N LYS A 219 1.27 28.58 7.03
CA LYS A 219 0.79 29.46 8.12
C LYS A 219 -0.63 29.92 7.81
N VAL A 220 -1.61 29.46 8.56
CA VAL A 220 -3.00 29.93 8.46
C VAL A 220 -3.06 31.39 8.91
N LYS A 221 -3.21 32.34 7.97
CA LYS A 221 -3.42 33.75 8.26
C LYS A 221 -4.93 34.02 8.25
N ILE A 222 -5.52 34.12 9.43
CA ILE A 222 -6.91 34.55 9.55
C ILE A 222 -6.95 36.04 9.21
N LEU A 223 -7.46 36.37 8.02
CA LEU A 223 -7.76 37.74 7.64
C LEU A 223 -9.02 38.16 8.40
N SER A 224 -8.86 38.86 9.52
CA SER A 224 -9.95 39.58 10.15
C SER A 224 -10.42 40.64 9.14
N LEU A 225 -11.60 40.43 8.58
CA LEU A 225 -12.28 41.49 7.84
C LEU A 225 -12.65 42.57 8.85
N LYS A 226 -11.72 43.51 9.05
CA LYS A 226 -12.01 44.74 9.77
C LYS A 226 -13.06 45.47 8.93
N LYS A 227 -14.30 45.48 9.43
CA LYS A 227 -15.42 46.23 8.90
C LYS A 227 -14.97 47.69 8.77
N ASN A 228 -14.59 48.11 7.55
CA ASN A 228 -14.44 49.53 7.30
C ASN A 228 -15.84 50.13 7.41
N GLU A 229 -16.07 50.77 8.52
CA GLU A 229 -17.18 51.68 8.70
C GLU A 229 -17.12 52.71 7.57
N LEU A 230 -18.21 52.70 6.82
CA LEU A 230 -18.62 53.79 5.96
C LEU A 230 -18.66 55.05 6.85
N ARG A 231 -17.72 55.96 6.71
CA ARG A 231 -17.83 57.37 7.09
C ARG A 231 -17.80 58.19 5.82
N HIS A 232 -18.96 58.70 5.53
CA HIS A 232 -19.33 59.96 4.82
C HIS A 232 -18.48 60.42 3.65
#